data_99f2b2fc4e15eae434ca098c41898cd5
#
_entry.id   99f2b2fc4e15eae434ca098c41898cd5
#
_cell.length_a   1.000
_cell.length_b   1.000
_cell.length_c   1.000
_cell.angle_alpha   90.00
_cell.angle_beta   90.00
_cell.angle_gamma   90.00
#
_symmetry.space_group_name_H-M   'P 1'
#
loop_
_entity.id
_entity.type
_entity.pdbx_description
1 polymer ?
#
loop_
_entity_poly.entity_id
_entity_poly.type
_entity_poly.pdbx_seq_one_letter_code
_entity_poly.pdbx_strand_id
1 'polypeptide(L)'
;MLRWTTAGESHGRALVAVVEGMVAGLRITSDDIADQLARRRLGYGRGARMKFERDQVTVLAGVRHGVTLGGPIAIEIGNTEWPKWETVMAPDPVDNDVLDREGGSRNAPLTRPRPGHADYAGMLKYEFDDARPVLERASARE
;
A
#
# COMPACT_ATOMS: atom_id res chain seq x y z
N MET A 1 7.59 23.78 6.71
CA MET A 1 8.29 22.49 6.82
C MET A 1 7.47 21.46 6.07
N LEU A 2 8.08 20.69 5.17
CA LEU A 2 7.44 19.59 4.46
C LEU A 2 7.22 18.41 5.41
N ARG A 3 6.03 17.83 5.40
CA ARG A 3 5.65 16.63 6.18
C ARG A 3 4.91 15.67 5.25
N TRP A 4 4.94 14.39 5.57
CA TRP A 4 4.12 13.40 4.88
C TRP A 4 3.66 12.31 5.84
N THR A 5 2.55 11.71 5.52
CA THR A 5 2.00 10.53 6.17
C THR A 5 1.62 9.53 5.11
N THR A 6 1.88 8.26 5.37
CA THR A 6 1.53 7.17 4.47
C THR A 6 0.64 6.16 5.18
N ALA A 7 -0.19 5.46 4.42
CA ALA A 7 -1.03 4.37 4.90
C ALA A 7 -1.20 3.33 3.80
N GLY A 8 -1.42 2.08 4.21
CA GLY A 8 -1.73 0.99 3.31
C GLY A 8 -1.23 -0.36 3.79
N GLU A 9 -1.67 -1.40 3.11
CA GLU A 9 -1.32 -2.79 3.33
C GLU A 9 -0.74 -3.40 2.05
N SER A 10 0.07 -4.45 2.21
CA SER A 10 0.73 -5.14 1.09
C SER A 10 -0.25 -5.65 0.03
N HIS A 11 -1.40 -6.15 0.47
CA HIS A 11 -2.46 -6.65 -0.41
C HIS A 11 -3.76 -5.85 -0.27
N GLY A 12 -3.68 -4.65 0.32
CA GLY A 12 -4.78 -3.70 0.38
C GLY A 12 -5.14 -3.14 -1.00
N ARG A 13 -6.21 -2.36 -1.04
CA ARG A 13 -6.73 -1.73 -2.26
C ARG A 13 -5.73 -0.78 -2.90
N ALA A 14 -5.06 0.02 -2.08
CA ALA A 14 -4.10 1.01 -2.51
C ALA A 14 -3.16 1.40 -1.36
N LEU A 15 -2.05 2.03 -1.70
CA LEU A 15 -1.25 2.83 -0.77
C LEU A 15 -1.70 4.28 -0.89
N VAL A 16 -1.69 5.01 0.21
CA VAL A 16 -2.04 6.43 0.26
C VAL A 16 -0.88 7.23 0.85
N ALA A 17 -0.59 8.36 0.25
CA ALA A 17 0.33 9.34 0.79
C ALA A 17 -0.34 10.71 0.88
N VAL A 18 -0.17 11.39 2.01
CA VAL A 18 -0.58 12.79 2.18
C VAL A 18 0.66 13.62 2.46
N VAL A 19 0.89 14.65 1.65
CA VAL A 19 2.02 15.56 1.75
C VAL A 19 1.51 16.95 2.14
N GLU A 20 2.06 17.50 3.21
CA GLU A 20 1.72 18.83 3.73
C GLU A 20 2.91 19.80 3.68
N GLY A 21 2.62 21.09 3.65
CA GLY A 21 3.63 22.15 3.66
C GLY A 21 4.26 22.42 2.29
N MET A 22 3.64 21.92 1.22
CA MET A 22 4.03 22.24 -0.15
C MET A 22 3.59 23.65 -0.51
N VAL A 23 4.46 24.41 -1.17
CA VAL A 23 4.12 25.75 -1.66
C VAL A 23 3.19 25.67 -2.87
N ALA A 24 2.36 26.69 -3.06
CA ALA A 24 1.53 26.83 -4.26
C ALA A 24 2.38 27.16 -5.49
N GLY A 25 1.89 26.78 -6.66
CA GLY A 25 2.48 27.17 -7.95
C GLY A 25 3.61 26.28 -8.47
N LEU A 26 3.92 25.16 -7.81
CA LEU A 26 4.88 24.19 -8.33
C LEU A 26 4.21 23.30 -9.40
N ARG A 27 4.94 23.04 -10.47
CA ARG A 27 4.52 22.10 -11.50
C ARG A 27 4.74 20.68 -11.03
N ILE A 28 3.71 19.85 -11.12
CA ILE A 28 3.75 18.41 -10.88
C ILE A 28 2.58 17.73 -11.57
N THR A 29 2.83 16.61 -12.20
CA THR A 29 1.82 15.78 -12.86
C THR A 29 1.80 14.37 -12.26
N SER A 30 0.75 13.61 -12.56
CA SER A 30 0.70 12.18 -12.21
C SER A 30 1.84 11.40 -12.89
N ASP A 31 2.23 11.79 -14.09
CA ASP A 31 3.32 11.16 -14.83
C ASP A 31 4.68 11.39 -14.16
N ASP A 32 4.94 12.59 -13.61
CA ASP A 32 6.16 12.85 -12.84
C ASP A 32 6.29 11.91 -11.65
N ILE A 33 5.18 11.65 -10.96
CA ILE A 33 5.15 10.72 -9.83
C ILE A 33 5.32 9.28 -10.31
N ALA A 34 4.60 8.89 -11.36
CA ALA A 34 4.66 7.56 -11.94
C ALA A 34 6.09 7.20 -12.44
N ASP A 35 6.80 8.17 -13.02
CA ASP A 35 8.19 8.00 -13.46
C ASP A 35 9.13 7.73 -12.29
N GLN A 36 8.95 8.44 -11.16
CA GLN A 36 9.75 8.17 -9.95
C GLN A 36 9.43 6.79 -9.35
N LEU A 37 8.18 6.37 -9.34
CA LEU A 37 7.79 5.03 -8.93
C LEU A 37 8.35 3.96 -9.89
N ALA A 38 8.37 4.23 -11.20
CA ALA A 38 8.98 3.34 -12.18
C ALA A 38 10.48 3.12 -11.93
N ARG A 39 11.22 4.16 -11.55
CA ARG A 39 12.63 4.06 -11.16
C ARG A 39 12.86 3.08 -10.00
N ARG A 40 11.95 3.01 -9.07
CA ARG A 40 11.97 2.07 -7.94
C ARG A 40 12.04 0.60 -8.38
N ARG A 41 11.51 0.28 -9.57
CA ARG A 41 11.47 -1.07 -10.14
C ARG A 41 12.77 -1.48 -10.83
N LEU A 42 13.64 -0.53 -11.17
CA LEU A 42 14.87 -0.71 -11.94
C LEU A 42 16.05 -1.16 -11.06
N GLY A 43 15.89 -2.10 -10.15
CA GLY A 43 16.99 -2.56 -9.28
C GLY A 43 17.36 -4.02 -9.54
N TYR A 44 18.67 -4.36 -9.52
CA TYR A 44 19.11 -5.74 -9.49
C TYR A 44 18.60 -6.45 -8.23
N GLY A 45 18.17 -7.70 -8.35
CA GLY A 45 17.68 -8.50 -7.21
C GLY A 45 16.25 -8.18 -6.76
N ARG A 46 15.50 -7.37 -7.49
CA ARG A 46 14.08 -7.12 -7.21
C ARG A 46 13.24 -8.34 -7.54
N GLY A 47 12.29 -8.70 -6.65
CA GLY A 47 11.43 -9.88 -6.80
C GLY A 47 10.62 -9.88 -8.10
N ALA A 48 10.22 -11.10 -8.54
CA ALA A 48 9.48 -11.28 -9.79
C ALA A 48 8.19 -10.45 -9.88
N ARG A 49 7.52 -10.21 -8.75
CA ARG A 49 6.32 -9.39 -8.62
C ARG A 49 6.52 -7.96 -9.16
N MET A 50 7.68 -7.35 -8.91
CA MET A 50 8.02 -6.00 -9.37
C MET A 50 8.12 -5.84 -10.89
N LYS A 51 8.21 -6.94 -11.64
CA LYS A 51 8.32 -6.92 -13.12
C LYS A 51 6.97 -6.69 -13.80
N PHE A 52 5.88 -7.03 -13.13
CA PHE A 52 4.52 -7.03 -13.71
C PHE A 52 3.61 -5.96 -13.12
N GLU A 53 3.93 -5.42 -11.94
CA GLU A 53 3.16 -4.37 -11.30
C GLU A 53 3.46 -3.01 -11.97
N ARG A 54 2.41 -2.38 -12.49
CA ARG A 54 2.42 -0.97 -12.87
C ARG A 54 1.70 -0.21 -11.77
N ASP A 55 2.44 0.63 -11.06
CA ASP A 55 1.86 1.51 -10.05
C ASP A 55 0.88 2.48 -10.74
N GLN A 56 -0.40 2.40 -10.39
CA GLN A 56 -1.42 3.33 -10.88
C GLN A 56 -1.48 4.51 -9.92
N VAL A 57 -0.97 5.64 -10.35
CA VAL A 57 -0.96 6.87 -9.56
C VAL A 57 -2.21 7.69 -9.82
N THR A 58 -2.92 8.06 -8.76
CA THR A 58 -4.04 9.01 -8.80
C THR A 58 -3.76 10.15 -7.83
N VAL A 59 -3.70 11.36 -8.31
CA VAL A 59 -3.67 12.56 -7.44
C VAL A 59 -5.11 12.90 -7.06
N LEU A 60 -5.44 12.73 -5.77
CA LEU A 60 -6.79 12.90 -5.25
C LEU A 60 -7.09 14.36 -4.86
N ALA A 61 -6.07 15.10 -4.43
CA ALA A 61 -6.21 16.48 -3.95
C ALA A 61 -4.89 17.25 -4.03
N GLY A 62 -4.97 18.58 -3.93
CA GLY A 62 -3.81 19.48 -3.77
C GLY A 62 -3.13 19.93 -5.07
N VAL A 63 -3.55 19.40 -6.23
CA VAL A 63 -3.03 19.77 -7.56
C VAL A 63 -4.19 20.07 -8.51
N ARG A 64 -4.04 21.10 -9.34
CA ARG A 64 -5.00 21.46 -10.38
C ARG A 64 -4.25 21.86 -11.64
N HIS A 65 -4.59 21.23 -12.77
CA HIS A 65 -3.95 21.47 -14.07
C HIS A 65 -2.42 21.41 -14.02
N GLY A 66 -1.88 20.43 -13.27
CA GLY A 66 -0.43 20.23 -13.13
C GLY A 66 0.28 21.24 -12.24
N VAL A 67 -0.46 21.96 -11.37
CA VAL A 67 0.10 22.99 -10.47
C VAL A 67 -0.42 22.77 -9.05
N THR A 68 0.49 22.81 -8.06
CA THR A 68 0.14 22.69 -6.65
C THR A 68 -0.66 23.89 -6.15
N LEU A 69 -1.61 23.63 -5.24
CA LEU A 69 -2.53 24.64 -4.71
C LEU A 69 -2.08 25.27 -3.37
N GLY A 70 -1.01 24.74 -2.75
CA GLY A 70 -0.53 25.18 -1.43
C GLY A 70 -1.22 24.51 -0.24
N GLY A 71 -2.21 23.68 -0.47
CA GLY A 71 -2.83 22.80 0.53
C GLY A 71 -2.19 21.41 0.56
N PRO A 72 -2.71 20.49 1.39
CA PRO A 72 -2.28 19.11 1.39
C PRO A 72 -2.47 18.45 0.02
N ILE A 73 -1.50 17.64 -0.38
CA ILE A 73 -1.57 16.81 -1.61
C ILE A 73 -1.84 15.38 -1.18
N ALA A 74 -2.92 14.79 -1.67
CA ALA A 74 -3.25 13.39 -1.44
C ALA A 74 -3.03 12.58 -2.72
N ILE A 75 -2.30 11.47 -2.58
CA ILE A 75 -1.91 10.58 -3.68
C ILE A 75 -2.35 9.16 -3.32
N GLU A 76 -2.96 8.49 -4.27
CA GLU A 76 -3.28 7.07 -4.21
C GLU A 76 -2.40 6.31 -5.21
N ILE A 77 -1.87 5.17 -4.77
CA ILE A 77 -1.15 4.21 -5.61
C ILE A 77 -1.94 2.91 -5.58
N GLY A 78 -2.68 2.65 -6.64
CA GLY A 78 -3.57 1.50 -6.76
C GLY A 78 -2.83 0.18 -6.82
N ASN A 79 -3.40 -0.85 -6.20
CA ASN A 79 -2.87 -2.21 -6.24
C ASN A 79 -3.59 -3.02 -7.32
N THR A 80 -2.86 -3.43 -8.36
CA THR A 80 -3.41 -4.22 -9.48
C THR A 80 -3.86 -5.63 -9.06
N GLU A 81 -3.39 -6.15 -7.95
CA GLU A 81 -3.80 -7.45 -7.40
C GLU A 81 -5.05 -7.36 -6.51
N TRP A 82 -5.53 -6.17 -6.19
CA TRP A 82 -6.67 -5.95 -5.31
C TRP A 82 -7.89 -6.86 -5.59
N PRO A 83 -8.33 -7.08 -6.85
CA PRO A 83 -9.49 -7.93 -7.11
C PRO A 83 -9.36 -9.37 -6.59
N LYS A 84 -8.14 -9.85 -6.36
CA LYS A 84 -7.87 -11.17 -5.79
C LYS A 84 -7.91 -11.19 -4.26
N TRP A 85 -7.83 -10.01 -3.64
CA TRP A 85 -7.70 -9.84 -2.20
C TRP A 85 -8.89 -9.12 -1.56
N GLU A 86 -9.81 -8.62 -2.36
CA GLU A 86 -10.92 -7.78 -1.93
C GLU A 86 -11.72 -8.39 -0.78
N THR A 87 -12.05 -9.67 -0.84
CA THR A 87 -12.77 -10.38 0.22
C THR A 87 -11.90 -10.57 1.48
N VAL A 88 -10.63 -10.98 1.30
CA VAL A 88 -9.73 -11.29 2.43
C VAL A 88 -9.25 -10.04 3.16
N MET A 89 -9.12 -8.93 2.43
CA MET A 89 -8.65 -7.65 2.94
C MET A 89 -9.77 -6.61 3.04
N ALA A 90 -11.03 -7.05 3.05
CA ALA A 90 -12.17 -6.16 3.22
C ALA A 90 -12.05 -5.40 4.56
N PRO A 91 -12.31 -4.07 4.58
CA PRO A 91 -12.29 -3.29 5.81
C PRO A 91 -13.50 -3.60 6.73
N ASP A 92 -14.58 -4.07 6.13
CA ASP A 92 -15.82 -4.44 6.84
C ASP A 92 -15.84 -5.94 7.16
N PRO A 93 -16.59 -6.38 8.18
CA PRO A 93 -16.75 -7.78 8.50
C PRO A 93 -17.29 -8.58 7.31
N VAL A 94 -16.69 -9.73 7.06
CA VAL A 94 -17.11 -10.70 6.03
C VAL A 94 -17.49 -12.00 6.70
N ASP A 95 -18.58 -12.62 6.25
CA ASP A 95 -19.03 -13.91 6.77
C ASP A 95 -17.97 -14.99 6.53
N ASN A 96 -17.76 -15.87 7.50
CA ASN A 96 -16.75 -16.92 7.43
C ASN A 96 -16.94 -17.84 6.21
N ASP A 97 -18.17 -18.19 5.87
CA ASP A 97 -18.48 -19.02 4.71
C ASP A 97 -18.05 -18.36 3.40
N VAL A 98 -18.11 -17.03 3.32
CA VAL A 98 -17.64 -16.26 2.17
C VAL A 98 -16.11 -16.22 2.15
N LEU A 99 -15.48 -15.97 3.29
CA LEU A 99 -14.03 -15.99 3.45
C LEU A 99 -13.42 -17.34 3.06
N ASP A 100 -14.04 -18.44 3.47
CA ASP A 100 -13.55 -19.79 3.17
C ASP A 100 -13.70 -20.12 1.68
N ARG A 101 -14.82 -19.72 1.07
CA ARG A 101 -15.09 -19.95 -0.34
C ARG A 101 -14.21 -19.12 -1.27
N GLU A 102 -14.03 -17.83 -0.99
CA GLU A 102 -13.38 -16.87 -1.88
C GLU A 102 -11.92 -16.61 -1.50
N GLY A 103 -11.61 -16.66 -0.21
CA GLY A 103 -10.27 -16.43 0.32
C GLY A 103 -9.31 -17.58 0.07
N GLY A 104 -9.77 -18.80 0.29
CA GLY A 104 -8.93 -19.99 0.15
C GLY A 104 -7.66 -19.90 0.98
N SER A 105 -6.51 -20.23 0.38
CA SER A 105 -5.21 -20.17 1.06
C SER A 105 -4.79 -18.74 1.47
N ARG A 106 -5.35 -17.69 0.85
CA ARG A 106 -5.09 -16.29 1.21
C ARG A 106 -5.69 -15.92 2.56
N ASN A 107 -6.78 -16.60 2.97
CA ASN A 107 -7.41 -16.41 4.29
C ASN A 107 -6.76 -17.27 5.38
N ALA A 108 -5.88 -18.20 5.04
CA ALA A 108 -5.27 -19.09 6.02
C ALA A 108 -4.44 -18.31 7.05
N PRO A 109 -4.60 -18.58 8.37
CA PRO A 109 -3.80 -17.95 9.41
C PRO A 109 -2.30 -18.21 9.24
N LEU A 110 -1.50 -17.19 9.49
CA LEU A 110 -0.04 -17.27 9.48
C LEU A 110 0.49 -17.40 10.91
N THR A 111 0.59 -18.64 11.40
CA THR A 111 0.99 -18.93 12.78
C THR A 111 2.51 -19.05 12.96
N ARG A 112 3.27 -19.09 11.86
CA ARG A 112 4.74 -19.19 11.91
C ARG A 112 5.37 -17.88 11.47
N PRO A 113 5.98 -17.12 12.39
CA PRO A 113 6.74 -15.91 12.07
C PRO A 113 7.88 -16.21 11.10
N ARG A 114 8.08 -15.38 10.10
CA ARG A 114 9.19 -15.49 9.15
C ARG A 114 10.48 -15.01 9.81
N PRO A 115 11.61 -15.75 9.73
CA PRO A 115 12.90 -15.28 10.23
C PRO A 115 13.32 -13.98 9.54
N GLY A 116 13.89 -13.05 10.30
CA GLY A 116 14.39 -11.78 9.77
C GLY A 116 13.31 -10.76 9.35
N HIS A 117 12.05 -10.99 9.73
CA HIS A 117 10.90 -10.10 9.47
C HIS A 117 10.32 -9.56 10.79
N ALA A 118 9.40 -8.62 10.67
CA ALA A 118 8.74 -8.00 11.82
C ALA A 118 7.66 -8.88 12.49
N ASP A 119 7.35 -10.04 11.91
CA ASP A 119 6.22 -10.88 12.28
C ASP A 119 6.16 -11.20 13.76
N TYR A 120 7.25 -11.76 14.32
CA TYR A 120 7.30 -12.16 15.74
C TYR A 120 7.18 -10.96 16.69
N ALA A 121 7.95 -9.92 16.44
CA ALA A 121 7.91 -8.71 17.27
C ALA A 121 6.56 -8.01 17.19
N GLY A 122 5.95 -7.99 16.01
CA GLY A 122 4.62 -7.40 15.79
C GLY A 122 3.51 -8.20 16.48
N MET A 123 3.54 -9.54 16.36
CA MET A 123 2.59 -10.41 17.06
C MET A 123 2.65 -10.19 18.58
N LEU A 124 3.85 -10.14 19.15
CA LEU A 124 4.02 -9.86 20.59
C LEU A 124 3.52 -8.45 20.97
N LYS A 125 3.85 -7.45 20.16
CA LYS A 125 3.49 -6.05 20.44
C LYS A 125 1.98 -5.81 20.44
N TYR A 126 1.27 -6.45 19.50
CA TYR A 126 -0.15 -6.23 19.28
C TYR A 126 -1.03 -7.36 19.79
N GLU A 127 -0.43 -8.37 20.43
CA GLU A 127 -1.13 -9.56 20.97
C GLU A 127 -1.93 -10.31 19.89
N PHE A 128 -1.31 -10.49 18.70
CA PHE A 128 -1.91 -11.22 17.59
C PHE A 128 -1.47 -12.68 17.58
N ASP A 129 -2.42 -13.60 17.44
CA ASP A 129 -2.16 -15.03 17.21
C ASP A 129 -1.87 -15.33 15.73
N ASP A 130 -2.25 -14.43 14.83
CA ASP A 130 -2.02 -14.49 13.38
C ASP A 130 -1.03 -13.37 12.98
N ALA A 131 0.02 -13.75 12.26
CA ALA A 131 1.01 -12.79 11.75
C ALA A 131 0.49 -11.99 10.53
N ARG A 132 -0.69 -12.30 9.97
CA ARG A 132 -1.22 -11.64 8.78
C ARG A 132 -1.29 -10.12 8.92
N PRO A 133 -1.90 -9.56 9.98
CA PRO A 133 -1.97 -8.10 10.14
C PRO A 133 -0.58 -7.43 10.19
N VAL A 134 0.40 -8.10 10.81
CA VAL A 134 1.78 -7.60 10.87
C VAL A 134 2.43 -7.68 9.50
N LEU A 135 2.25 -8.79 8.78
CA LEU A 135 2.79 -8.99 7.44
C LEU A 135 2.25 -7.93 6.48
N GLU A 136 0.95 -7.73 6.47
CA GLU A 136 0.30 -6.76 5.57
C GLU A 136 0.85 -5.36 5.80
N ARG A 137 0.95 -4.94 7.06
CA ARG A 137 1.48 -3.62 7.43
C ARG A 137 2.98 -3.49 7.18
N ALA A 138 3.77 -4.48 7.60
CA ALA A 138 5.22 -4.43 7.49
C ALA A 138 5.77 -4.67 6.08
N SER A 139 4.98 -5.29 5.19
CA SER A 139 5.36 -5.56 3.81
C SER A 139 4.88 -4.48 2.85
N ALA A 140 3.98 -3.61 3.28
CA ALA A 140 3.57 -2.45 2.50
C ALA A 140 4.78 -1.54 2.25
N ARG A 141 4.90 -1.04 1.03
CA ARG A 141 6.02 -0.19 0.61
C ARG A 141 5.54 1.25 0.44
N GLU A 142 5.06 1.78 1.51
CA GLU A 142 4.58 3.15 1.61
C GLU A 142 5.69 4.19 1.41
#